data_6c9e36866ed67adb490d520db6c3443f
#
_entry.id   6c9e36866ed67adb490d520db6c3443f
#
_cell.length_a   1.000
_cell.length_b   1.000
_cell.length_c   1.000
_cell.angle_alpha   90.00
_cell.angle_beta   90.00
_cell.angle_gamma   90.00
#
_symmetry.space_group_name_H-M   'P 1'
#
loop_
_entity.id
_entity.type
_entity.pdbx_description
1 polymer ?
#
loop_
_entity_poly.entity_id
_entity_poly.type
_entity_poly.pdbx_seq_one_letter_code
_entity_poly.pdbx_strand_id
1 'polypeptide(L)'
;MIRSCFSPAATSSSSAFFEYDYAGGHRGEPCEIVLSELHGLPMPAHAEIVLEGEMVENVTAKEGPFGEFTGYYASSPSQQPLVEVKRVYYRNDPILGVASPMRPPSDFSFSKCVMKAGMIWDEVERAGLSGVAGVWVHEFGGARMFNVVAIKQAYPGHARQAGLLAAGCQSGSYLGRFVVVVDDDVDPTDLFDVMWAMCTRCDPANDIEFVRRAWSGPLDPLLDKASSTNSRAIIDACRPFERLADFPMVARASPELRQKVKEKFADLLGKIGCA
;
A
#
# COMPACT_ATOMS: atom_id res chain seq x y z
N MET A 1 -20.43 -6.05 -19.15
CA MET A 1 -20.28 -5.54 -17.77
C MET A 1 -18.83 -5.19 -17.58
N ILE A 2 -18.48 -3.91 -17.77
CA ILE A 2 -17.08 -3.44 -17.62
C ILE A 2 -16.78 -3.50 -16.13
N ARG A 3 -15.99 -4.47 -15.69
CA ARG A 3 -15.31 -4.36 -14.41
C ARG A 3 -14.12 -3.45 -14.65
N SER A 4 -14.17 -2.25 -14.04
CA SER A 4 -13.11 -1.27 -14.11
C SER A 4 -11.76 -1.87 -13.71
N CYS A 5 -10.67 -1.31 -14.22
CA CYS A 5 -9.28 -1.69 -13.91
C CYS A 5 -8.88 -1.50 -12.44
N PHE A 6 -9.81 -1.23 -11.53
CA PHE A 6 -9.60 -1.31 -10.10
C PHE A 6 -9.83 -2.75 -9.66
N SER A 7 -8.73 -3.42 -9.34
CA SER A 7 -8.77 -4.79 -8.79
C SER A 7 -9.82 -4.89 -7.67
N PRO A 8 -10.75 -5.87 -7.72
CA PRO A 8 -11.76 -6.06 -6.68
C PRO A 8 -11.20 -6.27 -5.28
N ALA A 9 -9.91 -6.54 -5.17
CA ALA A 9 -9.20 -6.69 -3.90
C ALA A 9 -8.93 -5.35 -3.17
N ALA A 10 -9.14 -4.21 -3.82
CA ALA A 10 -8.87 -2.91 -3.21
C ALA A 10 -10.12 -2.24 -2.61
N THR A 11 -11.31 -2.66 -3.00
CA THR A 11 -12.58 -2.03 -2.58
C THR A 11 -13.66 -3.07 -2.39
N SER A 12 -13.58 -3.89 -1.36
CA SER A 12 -14.76 -4.58 -0.85
C SER A 12 -15.53 -3.66 0.11
N SER A 13 -15.84 -2.45 -0.33
CA SER A 13 -16.91 -1.67 0.27
C SER A 13 -18.23 -2.20 -0.29
N SER A 14 -19.19 -2.39 0.59
CA SER A 14 -20.56 -2.79 0.33
C SER A 14 -21.06 -2.39 -1.07
N SER A 15 -21.73 -3.29 -1.74
CA SER A 15 -22.28 -3.32 -3.08
C SER A 15 -23.16 -2.14 -3.56
N ALA A 16 -22.93 -0.91 -3.08
CA ALA A 16 -23.78 0.24 -3.34
C ALA A 16 -23.05 1.44 -3.98
N PHE A 17 -21.74 1.36 -4.23
CA PHE A 17 -21.02 2.48 -4.82
C PHE A 17 -20.60 2.18 -6.26
N PHE A 18 -21.02 3.05 -7.16
CA PHE A 18 -20.54 3.06 -8.54
C PHE A 18 -19.17 3.76 -8.55
N GLU A 19 -18.17 3.18 -9.21
CA GLU A 19 -16.79 3.67 -9.14
C GLU A 19 -16.62 5.11 -9.63
N TYR A 20 -17.47 5.55 -10.58
CA TYR A 20 -17.43 6.94 -11.04
C TYR A 20 -17.97 7.92 -10.00
N ASP A 21 -18.92 7.50 -9.17
CA ASP A 21 -19.40 8.32 -8.04
C ASP A 21 -18.30 8.50 -7.00
N TYR A 22 -17.57 7.42 -6.71
CA TYR A 22 -16.42 7.49 -5.81
C TYR A 22 -15.32 8.41 -6.35
N ALA A 23 -14.97 8.27 -7.63
CA ALA A 23 -13.98 9.13 -8.29
C ALA A 23 -14.42 10.59 -8.30
N GLY A 24 -15.70 10.85 -8.58
CA GLY A 24 -16.29 12.18 -8.53
C GLY A 24 -16.28 12.80 -7.14
N GLY A 25 -16.64 12.00 -6.11
CA GLY A 25 -16.58 12.41 -4.72
C GLY A 25 -15.18 12.81 -4.27
N HIS A 26 -14.16 12.03 -4.68
CA HIS A 26 -12.76 12.33 -4.37
C HIS A 26 -12.26 13.61 -5.08
N ARG A 27 -12.68 13.85 -6.31
CA ARG A 27 -12.33 15.04 -7.07
C ARG A 27 -13.12 16.29 -6.64
N GLY A 28 -14.24 16.13 -5.94
CA GLY A 28 -15.17 17.20 -5.58
C GLY A 28 -16.05 17.67 -6.76
N GLU A 29 -16.07 16.92 -7.87
CA GLU A 29 -16.88 17.19 -9.06
C GLU A 29 -17.34 15.89 -9.71
N PRO A 30 -18.54 15.84 -10.33
CA PRO A 30 -19.04 14.64 -10.99
C PRO A 30 -18.09 14.16 -12.09
N CYS A 31 -17.99 12.85 -12.25
CA CYS A 31 -17.29 12.26 -13.37
C CYS A 31 -18.21 12.33 -14.61
N GLU A 32 -17.83 13.12 -15.59
CA GLU A 32 -18.58 13.20 -16.84
C GLU A 32 -18.51 11.87 -17.59
N ILE A 33 -19.67 11.42 -18.07
CA ILE A 33 -19.77 10.17 -18.84
C ILE A 33 -20.43 10.42 -20.19
N VAL A 34 -20.07 9.60 -21.16
CA VAL A 34 -20.77 9.45 -22.44
C VAL A 34 -21.17 7.99 -22.60
N LEU A 35 -22.24 7.74 -23.34
CA LEU A 35 -22.65 6.37 -23.62
C LEU A 35 -21.94 5.86 -24.88
N SER A 36 -21.45 4.62 -24.81
CA SER A 36 -20.87 3.96 -25.98
C SER A 36 -21.90 3.73 -27.08
N GLU A 37 -21.46 3.78 -28.33
CA GLU A 37 -22.38 3.66 -29.47
C GLU A 37 -22.89 2.24 -29.69
N LEU A 38 -22.13 1.21 -29.28
CA LEU A 38 -22.48 -0.17 -29.58
C LEU A 38 -23.45 -0.75 -28.56
N HIS A 39 -23.17 -0.57 -27.27
CA HIS A 39 -23.95 -1.21 -26.19
C HIS A 39 -24.58 -0.18 -25.22
N GLY A 40 -24.41 1.12 -25.43
CA GLY A 40 -24.92 2.15 -24.55
C GLY A 40 -24.31 2.10 -23.15
N LEU A 41 -23.08 1.61 -23.02
CA LEU A 41 -22.39 1.52 -21.74
C LEU A 41 -21.78 2.87 -21.34
N PRO A 42 -21.86 3.26 -20.06
CA PRO A 42 -21.23 4.49 -19.60
C PRO A 42 -19.71 4.38 -19.67
N MET A 43 -19.08 5.36 -20.27
CA MET A 43 -17.62 5.50 -20.32
C MET A 43 -17.21 6.91 -19.91
N PRO A 44 -16.04 7.12 -19.26
CA PRO A 44 -15.60 8.45 -18.88
C PRO A 44 -15.41 9.32 -20.14
N ALA A 45 -16.04 10.50 -20.17
CA ALA A 45 -15.98 11.42 -21.31
C ALA A 45 -14.56 11.89 -21.65
N HIS A 46 -13.67 11.91 -20.65
CA HIS A 46 -12.28 12.33 -20.78
C HIS A 46 -11.27 11.17 -20.84
N ALA A 47 -11.74 9.95 -21.06
CA ALA A 47 -10.83 8.81 -21.25
C ALA A 47 -9.98 9.01 -22.51
N GLU A 48 -8.70 8.72 -22.43
CA GLU A 48 -7.78 8.82 -23.56
C GLU A 48 -8.08 7.75 -24.62
N ILE A 49 -8.31 6.52 -24.16
CA ILE A 49 -8.64 5.37 -25.02
C ILE A 49 -9.69 4.50 -24.29
N VAL A 50 -10.72 4.07 -25.03
CA VAL A 50 -11.72 3.12 -24.53
C VAL A 50 -11.85 1.98 -25.55
N LEU A 51 -11.80 0.76 -25.05
CA LEU A 51 -12.06 -0.46 -25.81
C LEU A 51 -13.43 -0.99 -25.43
N GLU A 52 -14.32 -1.10 -26.41
CA GLU A 52 -15.63 -1.73 -26.25
C GLU A 52 -15.65 -3.07 -26.96
N GLY A 53 -16.12 -4.11 -26.27
CA GLY A 53 -16.09 -5.46 -26.80
C GLY A 53 -16.98 -6.42 -26.04
N GLU A 54 -17.00 -7.66 -26.50
CA GLU A 54 -17.80 -8.75 -25.98
C GLU A 54 -16.91 -9.85 -25.42
N MET A 55 -17.25 -10.38 -24.26
CA MET A 55 -16.62 -11.60 -23.77
C MET A 55 -17.06 -12.78 -24.60
N VAL A 56 -16.11 -13.51 -25.13
CA VAL A 56 -16.41 -14.73 -25.90
C VAL A 56 -16.55 -15.88 -24.90
N GLU A 57 -17.78 -16.46 -24.88
CA GLU A 57 -18.04 -17.56 -23.95
C GLU A 57 -17.19 -18.80 -24.28
N ASN A 58 -16.63 -19.39 -23.22
CA ASN A 58 -15.81 -20.60 -23.27
C ASN A 58 -14.55 -20.52 -24.15
N VAL A 59 -14.13 -19.31 -24.55
CA VAL A 59 -12.87 -19.09 -25.25
C VAL A 59 -11.88 -18.42 -24.29
N THR A 60 -10.70 -18.99 -24.22
CA THR A 60 -9.60 -18.46 -23.42
C THR A 60 -8.36 -18.28 -24.29
N ALA A 61 -7.51 -17.33 -23.91
CA ALA A 61 -6.21 -17.13 -24.52
C ALA A 61 -5.13 -17.19 -23.44
N LYS A 62 -3.94 -17.59 -23.85
CA LYS A 62 -2.78 -17.61 -22.97
C LYS A 62 -2.35 -16.19 -22.64
N GLU A 63 -2.31 -15.88 -21.35
CA GLU A 63 -1.81 -14.61 -20.81
C GLU A 63 -0.54 -14.82 -20.00
N GLY A 64 0.37 -13.86 -20.10
CA GLY A 64 1.64 -13.86 -19.35
C GLY A 64 2.74 -14.78 -19.91
N PRO A 65 3.85 -14.94 -19.15
CA PRO A 65 4.07 -14.36 -17.83
C PRO A 65 4.36 -12.86 -17.88
N PHE A 66 3.92 -12.13 -16.86
CA PHE A 66 4.25 -10.70 -16.68
C PHE A 66 5.10 -10.49 -15.44
N GLY A 67 5.92 -9.44 -15.44
CA GLY A 67 6.51 -8.91 -14.23
C GLY A 67 5.41 -8.34 -13.32
N GLU A 68 5.57 -8.52 -12.00
CA GLU A 68 4.60 -8.07 -11.01
C GLU A 68 5.21 -7.04 -10.07
N PHE A 69 4.38 -6.35 -9.30
CA PHE A 69 4.78 -5.33 -8.35
C PHE A 69 5.80 -5.81 -7.29
N THR A 70 5.92 -7.10 -7.10
CA THR A 70 6.94 -7.73 -6.23
C THR A 70 8.32 -7.81 -6.87
N GLY A 71 8.42 -7.52 -8.17
CA GLY A 71 9.66 -7.64 -8.93
C GLY A 71 9.95 -9.03 -9.48
N TYR A 72 8.96 -9.93 -9.40
CA TYR A 72 9.07 -11.29 -9.92
C TYR A 72 8.02 -11.56 -11.00
N TYR A 73 8.28 -12.55 -11.85
CA TYR A 73 7.24 -13.18 -12.66
C TYR A 73 6.43 -14.12 -11.76
N ALA A 74 5.50 -13.56 -11.00
CA ALA A 74 4.84 -14.29 -9.91
C ALA A 74 3.81 -15.30 -10.40
N SER A 75 3.25 -15.11 -11.60
CA SER A 75 2.28 -16.02 -12.20
C SER A 75 2.90 -16.79 -13.37
N SER A 76 2.63 -18.10 -13.41
CA SER A 76 2.82 -18.87 -14.64
C SER A 76 1.85 -18.39 -15.72
N PRO A 77 2.14 -18.57 -17.01
CA PRO A 77 1.16 -18.30 -18.04
C PRO A 77 -0.17 -19.00 -17.71
N SER A 78 -1.25 -18.26 -17.76
CA SER A 78 -2.60 -18.76 -17.44
C SER A 78 -3.55 -18.57 -18.62
N GLN A 79 -4.59 -19.38 -18.66
CA GLN A 79 -5.68 -19.21 -19.61
C GLN A 79 -6.65 -18.17 -19.05
N GLN A 80 -6.84 -17.08 -19.78
CA GLN A 80 -7.73 -15.99 -19.39
C GLN A 80 -8.88 -15.82 -20.37
N PRO A 81 -10.05 -15.38 -19.92
CA PRO A 81 -11.19 -15.09 -20.79
C PRO A 81 -10.81 -14.09 -21.88
N LEU A 82 -11.25 -14.35 -23.09
CA LEU A 82 -11.01 -13.48 -24.24
C LEU A 82 -12.11 -12.43 -24.39
N VAL A 83 -11.71 -11.19 -24.57
CA VAL A 83 -12.59 -10.09 -24.99
C VAL A 83 -12.30 -9.78 -26.45
N GLU A 84 -13.33 -9.94 -27.31
CA GLU A 84 -13.25 -9.52 -28.71
C GLU A 84 -13.60 -8.04 -28.81
N VAL A 85 -12.60 -7.20 -29.13
CA VAL A 85 -12.78 -5.76 -29.25
C VAL A 85 -13.58 -5.47 -30.54
N LYS A 86 -14.72 -4.79 -30.39
CA LYS A 86 -15.59 -4.40 -31.51
C LYS A 86 -15.39 -2.94 -31.91
N ARG A 87 -15.05 -2.07 -30.95
CA ARG A 87 -14.80 -0.66 -31.17
C ARG A 87 -13.65 -0.15 -30.29
N VAL A 88 -12.93 0.82 -30.85
CA VAL A 88 -11.88 1.58 -30.16
C VAL A 88 -12.25 3.05 -30.25
N TYR A 89 -12.44 3.70 -29.11
CA TYR A 89 -12.62 5.14 -29.01
C TYR A 89 -11.33 5.75 -28.51
N TYR A 90 -10.95 6.90 -29.03
CA TYR A 90 -9.74 7.61 -28.61
C TYR A 90 -9.89 9.10 -28.85
N ARG A 91 -9.20 9.89 -28.05
CA ARG A 91 -9.10 11.34 -28.22
C ARG A 91 -8.14 11.68 -29.37
N ASN A 92 -8.25 12.88 -29.89
CA ASN A 92 -7.19 13.42 -30.74
C ASN A 92 -5.88 13.48 -29.93
N ASP A 93 -4.80 12.91 -30.49
CA ASP A 93 -3.50 12.79 -29.82
C ASP A 93 -3.57 12.13 -28.44
N PRO A 94 -4.04 10.88 -28.35
CA PRO A 94 -4.27 10.21 -27.07
C PRO A 94 -2.96 9.90 -26.37
N ILE A 95 -2.96 10.06 -25.04
CA ILE A 95 -1.83 9.69 -24.19
C ILE A 95 -2.08 8.29 -23.63
N LEU A 96 -1.21 7.35 -24.00
CA LEU A 96 -1.24 6.00 -23.42
C LEU A 96 -0.44 5.97 -22.13
N GLY A 97 -1.15 5.90 -20.99
CA GLY A 97 -0.53 5.62 -19.70
C GLY A 97 -0.11 4.15 -19.62
N VAL A 98 1.17 3.91 -19.36
CA VAL A 98 1.71 2.57 -19.16
C VAL A 98 2.34 2.44 -17.78
N ALA A 99 2.17 1.28 -17.15
CA ALA A 99 2.88 0.93 -15.93
C ALA A 99 3.63 -0.38 -16.18
N SER A 100 4.92 -0.38 -15.88
CA SER A 100 5.76 -1.58 -15.96
C SER A 100 5.94 -2.16 -14.57
N PRO A 101 5.20 -3.20 -14.18
CA PRO A 101 5.38 -3.84 -12.89
C PRO A 101 6.77 -4.51 -12.84
N MET A 102 7.65 -3.92 -12.04
CA MET A 102 9.03 -4.37 -11.89
C MET A 102 9.42 -4.36 -10.41
N ARG A 103 10.63 -4.81 -10.14
CA ARG A 103 11.21 -4.68 -8.80
C ARG A 103 11.13 -3.23 -8.31
N PRO A 104 10.56 -2.99 -7.12
CA PRO A 104 10.50 -1.65 -6.54
C PRO A 104 11.88 -0.98 -6.38
N PRO A 105 11.98 0.35 -6.45
CA PRO A 105 10.89 1.31 -6.61
C PRO A 105 10.40 1.43 -8.06
N SER A 106 9.15 1.87 -8.25
CA SER A 106 8.60 2.21 -9.55
C SER A 106 7.67 3.42 -9.44
N ASP A 107 7.46 4.14 -10.53
CA ASP A 107 6.60 5.35 -10.56
C ASP A 107 5.18 5.08 -10.05
N PHE A 108 4.75 3.84 -10.17
CA PHE A 108 3.45 3.39 -9.74
C PHE A 108 3.38 3.02 -8.25
N SER A 109 4.50 2.70 -7.60
CA SER A 109 4.51 2.21 -6.23
C SER A 109 4.23 3.29 -5.20
N PHE A 110 4.77 4.50 -5.39
CA PHE A 110 4.65 5.58 -4.41
C PHE A 110 3.19 6.00 -4.16
N SER A 111 2.40 6.21 -5.21
CA SER A 111 0.98 6.55 -5.05
C SER A 111 0.19 5.49 -4.29
N LYS A 112 0.51 4.22 -4.50
CA LYS A 112 -0.06 3.11 -3.74
C LYS A 112 0.35 3.10 -2.28
N CYS A 113 1.59 3.49 -1.96
CA CYS A 113 2.05 3.63 -0.58
C CYS A 113 1.19 4.63 0.19
N VAL A 114 0.97 5.82 -0.39
CA VAL A 114 0.14 6.87 0.22
C VAL A 114 -1.31 6.40 0.40
N MET A 115 -1.92 5.84 -0.65
CA MET A 115 -3.31 5.35 -0.57
C MET A 115 -3.46 4.25 0.48
N LYS A 116 -2.58 3.27 0.49
CA LYS A 116 -2.64 2.15 1.45
C LYS A 116 -2.38 2.61 2.88
N ALA A 117 -1.46 3.54 3.08
CA ALA A 117 -1.20 4.13 4.39
C ALA A 117 -2.47 4.79 4.95
N GLY A 118 -3.13 5.64 4.16
CA GLY A 118 -4.38 6.29 4.55
C GLY A 118 -5.51 5.29 4.84
N MET A 119 -5.67 4.26 4.01
CA MET A 119 -6.68 3.23 4.23
C MET A 119 -6.44 2.43 5.52
N ILE A 120 -5.19 2.01 5.78
CA ILE A 120 -4.85 1.29 7.02
C ILE A 120 -5.10 2.19 8.23
N TRP A 121 -4.71 3.47 8.16
CA TRP A 121 -4.93 4.43 9.25
C TRP A 121 -6.41 4.54 9.61
N ASP A 122 -7.24 4.80 8.61
CA ASP A 122 -8.70 4.93 8.79
C ASP A 122 -9.34 3.64 9.35
N GLU A 123 -8.91 2.47 8.86
CA GLU A 123 -9.43 1.18 9.32
C GLU A 123 -9.03 0.86 10.77
N VAL A 124 -7.80 1.14 11.19
CA VAL A 124 -7.37 0.87 12.56
C VAL A 124 -7.99 1.85 13.55
N GLU A 125 -8.18 3.11 13.19
CA GLU A 125 -8.90 4.09 14.03
C GLU A 125 -10.38 3.73 14.17
N ARG A 126 -11.04 3.31 13.09
CA ARG A 126 -12.43 2.79 13.13
C ARG A 126 -12.56 1.53 13.97
N ALA A 127 -11.52 0.73 14.05
CA ALA A 127 -11.48 -0.44 14.94
C ALA A 127 -11.23 -0.07 16.42
N GLY A 128 -11.08 1.22 16.72
CA GLY A 128 -10.95 1.74 18.08
C GLY A 128 -9.51 1.92 18.56
N LEU A 129 -8.50 1.82 17.69
CA LEU A 129 -7.12 2.14 18.06
C LEU A 129 -6.98 3.65 18.26
N SER A 130 -6.57 4.06 19.45
CA SER A 130 -6.29 5.46 19.75
C SER A 130 -4.80 5.78 19.57
N GLY A 131 -4.45 7.06 19.47
CA GLY A 131 -3.07 7.52 19.49
C GLY A 131 -2.23 7.15 18.27
N VAL A 132 -2.86 6.88 17.12
CA VAL A 132 -2.14 6.69 15.85
C VAL A 132 -1.48 8.01 15.47
N ALA A 133 -0.16 8.01 15.34
CA ALA A 133 0.65 9.17 14.99
C ALA A 133 1.07 9.16 13.51
N GLY A 134 1.09 8.00 12.89
CA GLY A 134 1.40 7.85 11.48
C GLY A 134 1.27 6.40 11.01
N VAL A 135 1.01 6.25 9.72
CA VAL A 135 1.04 4.95 9.05
C VAL A 135 1.78 5.10 7.73
N TRP A 136 2.63 4.15 7.43
CA TRP A 136 3.29 4.10 6.15
C TRP A 136 3.40 2.69 5.60
N VAL A 137 3.32 2.57 4.29
CA VAL A 137 3.50 1.30 3.57
C VAL A 137 4.66 1.47 2.61
N HIS A 138 5.73 0.73 2.83
CA HIS A 138 6.97 0.96 2.10
C HIS A 138 6.99 0.35 0.70
N GLU A 139 7.60 1.08 -0.25
CA GLU A 139 7.69 0.70 -1.67
C GLU A 139 8.46 -0.60 -1.90
N PHE A 140 9.56 -0.84 -1.18
CA PHE A 140 10.37 -2.04 -1.33
C PHE A 140 9.58 -3.33 -1.04
N GLY A 141 8.51 -3.25 -0.27
CA GLY A 141 7.52 -4.31 -0.07
C GLY A 141 6.42 -4.32 -1.12
N GLY A 142 6.60 -3.65 -2.26
CA GLY A 142 5.59 -3.54 -3.32
C GLY A 142 4.34 -2.78 -2.88
N ALA A 143 4.48 -1.83 -1.96
CA ALA A 143 3.39 -1.08 -1.33
C ALA A 143 2.33 -1.97 -0.66
N ARG A 144 2.73 -3.12 -0.10
CA ARG A 144 1.82 -4.09 0.54
C ARG A 144 2.46 -4.88 1.68
N MET A 145 3.71 -5.32 1.50
CA MET A 145 4.31 -6.37 2.33
C MET A 145 5.03 -5.84 3.57
N PHE A 146 5.25 -4.54 3.68
CA PHE A 146 5.92 -3.92 4.81
C PHE A 146 5.16 -2.67 5.24
N ASN A 147 4.45 -2.77 6.35
CA ASN A 147 3.59 -1.73 6.90
C ASN A 147 4.19 -1.25 8.22
N VAL A 148 4.21 0.05 8.44
CA VAL A 148 4.67 0.67 9.69
C VAL A 148 3.55 1.49 10.28
N VAL A 149 3.32 1.33 11.59
CA VAL A 149 2.34 2.11 12.36
C VAL A 149 3.05 2.78 13.51
N ALA A 150 3.07 4.10 13.52
CA ALA A 150 3.57 4.91 14.62
C ALA A 150 2.43 5.22 15.59
N ILE A 151 2.64 5.00 16.87
CA ILE A 151 1.64 5.24 17.91
C ILE A 151 2.22 6.02 19.09
N LYS A 152 1.39 6.81 19.73
CA LYS A 152 1.63 7.30 21.07
C LYS A 152 1.08 6.29 22.08
N GLN A 153 1.94 5.52 22.70
CA GLN A 153 1.53 4.49 23.64
C GLN A 153 0.71 5.07 24.81
N ALA A 154 -0.42 4.43 25.14
CA ALA A 154 -1.32 4.88 26.20
C ALA A 154 -1.52 3.84 27.32
N TYR A 155 -1.23 2.56 27.06
CA TYR A 155 -1.44 1.45 28.01
C TYR A 155 -0.55 0.26 27.64
N PRO A 156 -0.27 -0.65 28.60
CA PRO A 156 0.47 -1.88 28.32
C PRO A 156 -0.20 -2.72 27.22
N GLY A 157 0.58 -3.20 26.25
CA GLY A 157 0.07 -4.00 25.12
C GLY A 157 -0.55 -3.19 23.98
N HIS A 158 -0.51 -1.85 24.03
CA HIS A 158 -1.04 -1.00 22.96
C HIS A 158 -0.33 -1.22 21.62
N ALA A 159 1.00 -1.36 21.63
CA ALA A 159 1.76 -1.68 20.42
C ALA A 159 1.34 -3.00 19.79
N ARG A 160 1.17 -4.05 20.60
CA ARG A 160 0.70 -5.35 20.12
C ARG A 160 -0.71 -5.27 19.53
N GLN A 161 -1.62 -4.52 20.16
CA GLN A 161 -2.96 -4.29 19.62
C GLN A 161 -2.90 -3.55 18.27
N ALA A 162 -2.10 -2.51 18.16
CA ALA A 162 -1.90 -1.76 16.92
C ALA A 162 -1.41 -2.67 15.78
N GLY A 163 -0.41 -3.50 16.07
CA GLY A 163 0.13 -4.45 15.11
C GLY A 163 -0.89 -5.51 14.66
N LEU A 164 -1.67 -6.06 15.58
CA LEU A 164 -2.73 -7.03 15.27
C LEU A 164 -3.84 -6.41 14.42
N LEU A 165 -4.30 -5.20 14.75
CA LEU A 165 -5.29 -4.49 13.97
C LEU A 165 -4.78 -4.16 12.57
N ALA A 166 -3.58 -3.63 12.43
CA ALA A 166 -2.98 -3.32 11.13
C ALA A 166 -2.74 -4.59 10.29
N ALA A 167 -2.36 -5.71 10.90
CA ALA A 167 -2.19 -6.98 10.20
C ALA A 167 -3.53 -7.62 9.79
N GLY A 168 -4.61 -7.36 10.52
CA GLY A 168 -5.93 -7.96 10.33
C GLY A 168 -6.93 -7.12 9.54
N CYS A 169 -6.76 -5.81 9.44
CA CYS A 169 -7.64 -4.94 8.68
C CYS A 169 -7.59 -5.25 7.17
N GLN A 170 -8.66 -4.92 6.43
CA GLN A 170 -8.79 -5.28 5.01
C GLN A 170 -7.60 -4.79 4.17
N SER A 171 -7.19 -3.55 4.37
CA SER A 171 -6.11 -2.92 3.60
C SER A 171 -4.72 -3.45 3.96
N GLY A 172 -4.49 -3.79 5.23
CA GLY A 172 -3.22 -4.33 5.71
C GLY A 172 -3.09 -5.84 5.53
N SER A 173 -4.23 -6.55 5.46
CA SER A 173 -4.24 -8.01 5.41
C SER A 173 -3.88 -8.59 4.04
N TYR A 174 -4.31 -7.98 2.95
CA TYR A 174 -4.05 -8.51 1.62
C TYR A 174 -2.56 -8.37 1.26
N LEU A 175 -1.88 -9.49 1.10
CA LEU A 175 -0.44 -9.59 0.83
C LEU A 175 0.46 -9.03 1.95
N GLY A 176 -0.09 -8.66 3.10
CA GLY A 176 0.69 -8.19 4.24
C GLY A 176 1.68 -9.26 4.73
N ARG A 177 2.90 -8.85 5.10
CA ARG A 177 3.93 -9.78 5.59
C ARG A 177 4.59 -9.30 6.86
N PHE A 178 5.00 -8.07 6.89
CA PHE A 178 5.61 -7.45 8.06
C PHE A 178 4.78 -6.24 8.48
N VAL A 179 4.46 -6.17 9.76
CA VAL A 179 3.88 -5.00 10.40
C VAL A 179 4.82 -4.60 11.52
N VAL A 180 5.36 -3.40 11.45
CA VAL A 180 6.22 -2.83 12.47
C VAL A 180 5.46 -1.75 13.20
N VAL A 181 5.43 -1.80 14.52
CA VAL A 181 4.86 -0.76 15.35
C VAL A 181 6.00 0.00 16.02
N VAL A 182 5.97 1.32 15.93
CA VAL A 182 6.97 2.22 16.49
C VAL A 182 6.32 3.30 17.35
N ASP A 183 7.11 3.93 18.23
CA ASP A 183 6.63 5.10 18.97
C ASP A 183 6.50 6.34 18.06
N ASP A 184 5.80 7.36 18.55
CA ASP A 184 5.57 8.65 17.89
C ASP A 184 6.82 9.53 17.71
N ASP A 185 7.97 9.11 18.24
CA ASP A 185 9.27 9.77 18.05
C ASP A 185 10.07 9.20 16.85
N VAL A 186 9.51 8.20 16.15
CA VAL A 186 10.05 7.55 14.95
C VAL A 186 9.23 7.95 13.73
N ASP A 187 9.88 8.40 12.67
CA ASP A 187 9.20 8.69 11.42
C ASP A 187 8.89 7.37 10.67
N PRO A 188 7.62 6.97 10.54
CA PRO A 188 7.26 5.73 9.87
C PRO A 188 7.60 5.75 8.36
N THR A 189 7.84 6.91 7.76
CA THR A 189 8.22 7.06 6.34
C THR A 189 9.71 6.90 6.11
N ASP A 190 10.53 7.11 7.14
CA ASP A 190 11.98 6.93 7.08
C ASP A 190 12.36 5.49 7.47
N LEU A 191 12.73 4.70 6.46
CA LEU A 191 13.15 3.32 6.69
C LEU A 191 14.35 3.20 7.64
N PHE A 192 15.27 4.16 7.61
CA PHE A 192 16.42 4.14 8.51
C PHE A 192 15.99 4.30 9.97
N ASP A 193 15.06 5.23 10.24
CA ASP A 193 14.52 5.47 11.57
C ASP A 193 13.74 4.24 12.09
N VAL A 194 12.93 3.63 11.23
CA VAL A 194 12.19 2.39 11.54
C VAL A 194 13.15 1.23 11.85
N MET A 195 14.15 1.01 11.02
CA MET A 195 15.13 -0.06 11.22
C MET A 195 15.99 0.19 12.47
N TRP A 196 16.33 1.45 12.74
CA TRP A 196 17.02 1.81 13.99
C TRP A 196 16.17 1.46 15.22
N ALA A 197 14.86 1.79 15.19
CA ALA A 197 13.95 1.44 16.28
C ALA A 197 13.86 -0.09 16.45
N MET A 198 13.71 -0.83 15.37
CA MET A 198 13.70 -2.30 15.41
C MET A 198 14.97 -2.89 16.03
N CYS A 199 16.14 -2.35 15.70
CA CYS A 199 17.41 -2.85 16.23
C CYS A 199 17.66 -2.48 17.70
N THR A 200 17.05 -1.40 18.18
CA THR A 200 17.38 -0.85 19.51
C THR A 200 16.28 -1.01 20.55
N ARG A 201 15.05 -1.30 20.14
CA ARG A 201 13.87 -1.37 21.01
C ARG A 201 13.15 -2.72 20.98
N CYS A 202 13.36 -3.56 19.95
CA CYS A 202 12.72 -4.86 19.81
C CYS A 202 13.63 -5.97 20.32
N ASP A 203 13.15 -6.76 21.28
CA ASP A 203 13.72 -8.07 21.62
C ASP A 203 13.03 -9.14 20.77
N PRO A 204 13.72 -9.75 19.79
CA PRO A 204 13.08 -10.66 18.84
C PRO A 204 12.35 -11.86 19.45
N ALA A 205 12.74 -12.27 20.64
CA ALA A 205 12.12 -13.40 21.32
C ALA A 205 10.77 -13.05 21.95
N ASN A 206 10.60 -11.79 22.36
CA ASN A 206 9.44 -11.34 23.14
C ASN A 206 8.53 -10.40 22.37
N ASP A 207 9.08 -9.67 21.38
CA ASP A 207 8.40 -8.56 20.71
C ASP A 207 8.03 -8.87 19.25
N ILE A 208 8.20 -10.13 18.80
CA ILE A 208 7.76 -10.58 17.49
C ILE A 208 6.69 -11.66 17.61
N GLU A 209 5.51 -11.34 17.07
CA GLU A 209 4.41 -12.30 16.95
C GLU A 209 4.28 -12.82 15.52
N PHE A 210 4.02 -14.13 15.39
CA PHE A 210 3.79 -14.78 14.10
C PHE A 210 2.33 -15.20 13.94
N VAL A 211 1.65 -14.60 12.97
CA VAL A 211 0.32 -15.01 12.54
C VAL A 211 0.47 -15.99 11.38
N ARG A 212 0.10 -17.26 11.59
CA ARG A 212 0.16 -18.32 10.57
C ARG A 212 -1.14 -18.44 9.82
N ARG A 213 -1.08 -18.93 8.58
CA ARG A 213 -2.24 -19.18 7.71
C ARG A 213 -3.09 -17.93 7.50
N ALA A 214 -2.42 -16.78 7.29
CA ALA A 214 -3.06 -15.52 7.00
C ALA A 214 -3.35 -15.41 5.48
N TRP A 215 -4.48 -14.81 5.15
CA TRP A 215 -4.89 -14.62 3.77
C TRP A 215 -3.84 -13.85 2.94
N SER A 216 -3.57 -14.36 1.74
CA SER A 216 -2.66 -13.72 0.79
C SER A 216 -3.22 -13.84 -0.63
N GLY A 217 -2.51 -13.29 -1.59
CA GLY A 217 -2.94 -13.27 -2.99
C GLY A 217 -1.98 -14.02 -3.92
N PRO A 218 -2.43 -14.35 -5.13
CA PRO A 218 -1.69 -15.19 -6.09
C PRO A 218 -0.36 -14.57 -6.55
N LEU A 219 -0.17 -13.26 -6.33
CA LEU A 219 1.04 -12.54 -6.69
C LEU A 219 2.10 -12.54 -5.59
N ASP A 220 1.82 -13.18 -4.45
CA ASP A 220 2.80 -13.42 -3.39
C ASP A 220 3.77 -14.54 -3.83
N PRO A 221 5.06 -14.25 -4.02
CA PRO A 221 6.02 -15.26 -4.48
C PRO A 221 6.25 -16.42 -3.49
N LEU A 222 5.84 -16.24 -2.22
CA LEU A 222 5.91 -17.27 -1.17
C LEU A 222 4.55 -17.87 -0.82
N LEU A 223 3.54 -17.66 -1.67
CA LEU A 223 2.20 -18.18 -1.45
C LEU A 223 2.23 -19.72 -1.37
N ASP A 224 1.65 -20.27 -0.32
CA ASP A 224 1.22 -21.66 -0.35
C ASP A 224 0.01 -21.79 -1.27
N LYS A 225 0.24 -22.32 -2.47
CA LYS A 225 -0.79 -22.42 -3.52
C LYS A 225 -1.96 -23.31 -3.12
N ALA A 226 -1.74 -24.27 -2.21
CA ALA A 226 -2.79 -25.18 -1.77
C ALA A 226 -3.78 -24.51 -0.81
N SER A 227 -3.29 -23.63 0.06
CA SER A 227 -4.12 -22.94 1.06
C SER A 227 -4.41 -21.48 0.75
N SER A 228 -3.72 -20.88 -0.25
CA SER A 228 -3.78 -19.45 -0.56
C SER A 228 -3.44 -18.56 0.66
N THR A 229 -2.52 -19.03 1.50
CA THR A 229 -2.13 -18.35 2.73
C THR A 229 -0.63 -18.08 2.79
N ASN A 230 -0.26 -17.12 3.62
CA ASN A 230 1.11 -16.86 4.04
C ASN A 230 1.20 -16.81 5.58
N SER A 231 2.33 -16.42 6.11
CA SER A 231 2.48 -16.00 7.50
C SER A 231 2.93 -14.55 7.59
N ARG A 232 2.65 -13.92 8.74
CA ARG A 232 2.99 -12.53 9.01
C ARG A 232 3.80 -12.44 10.28
N ALA A 233 4.73 -11.49 10.32
CA ALA A 233 5.38 -11.05 11.53
C ALA A 233 4.83 -9.68 11.94
N ILE A 234 4.43 -9.57 13.20
CA ILE A 234 4.10 -8.31 13.86
C ILE A 234 5.25 -8.02 14.80
N ILE A 235 5.89 -6.89 14.63
CA ILE A 235 7.13 -6.51 15.31
C ILE A 235 6.83 -5.28 16.16
N ASP A 236 6.89 -5.43 17.47
CA ASP A 236 6.86 -4.32 18.41
C ASP A 236 8.25 -3.72 18.50
N ALA A 237 8.43 -2.54 17.95
CA ALA A 237 9.65 -1.75 18.01
C ALA A 237 9.43 -0.44 18.79
N CYS A 238 8.48 -0.44 19.70
CA CYS A 238 8.27 0.62 20.67
C CYS A 238 9.18 0.43 21.87
N ARG A 239 9.37 1.50 22.61
CA ARG A 239 9.98 1.42 23.95
C ARG A 239 9.07 0.60 24.86
N PRO A 240 9.60 -0.27 25.73
CA PRO A 240 8.76 -1.00 26.69
C PRO A 240 7.88 -0.03 27.51
N PHE A 241 6.59 -0.25 27.51
CA PHE A 241 5.62 0.68 28.14
C PHE A 241 5.94 0.94 29.61
N GLU A 242 6.33 -0.11 30.32
CA GLU A 242 6.67 -0.04 31.76
C GLU A 242 7.95 0.75 32.04
N ARG A 243 8.74 1.02 31.02
CA ARG A 243 10.03 1.72 31.10
C ARG A 243 10.03 3.06 30.36
N LEU A 244 8.90 3.57 29.90
CA LEU A 244 8.83 4.81 29.14
C LEU A 244 9.48 6.00 29.88
N ALA A 245 9.33 6.06 31.21
CA ALA A 245 9.91 7.11 32.03
C ALA A 245 11.43 7.02 32.18
N ASP A 246 11.98 5.80 32.20
CA ASP A 246 13.39 5.51 32.46
C ASP A 246 14.15 5.02 31.22
N PHE A 247 13.47 4.97 30.06
CA PHE A 247 14.14 4.55 28.84
C PHE A 247 15.17 5.60 28.39
N PRO A 248 16.37 5.19 27.95
CA PRO A 248 17.41 6.12 27.56
C PRO A 248 16.95 7.12 26.51
N MET A 249 17.29 8.39 26.72
CA MET A 249 16.98 9.41 25.73
C MET A 249 17.81 9.23 24.46
N VAL A 250 17.18 9.53 23.32
CA VAL A 250 17.87 9.48 22.03
C VAL A 250 18.93 10.58 21.95
N ALA A 251 20.18 10.21 21.75
CA ALA A 251 21.29 11.15 21.58
C ALA A 251 21.27 11.71 20.15
N ARG A 252 20.55 12.79 19.94
CA ARG A 252 20.49 13.52 18.65
C ARG A 252 20.56 15.02 18.85
N ALA A 253 21.06 15.72 17.81
CA ALA A 253 21.05 17.18 17.81
C ALA A 253 19.61 17.71 17.84
N SER A 254 19.34 18.79 18.58
CA SER A 254 18.03 19.41 18.59
C SER A 254 17.63 19.91 17.20
N PRO A 255 16.31 20.03 16.90
CA PRO A 255 15.84 20.59 15.63
C PRO A 255 16.44 21.98 15.34
N GLU A 256 16.54 22.83 16.36
CA GLU A 256 17.11 24.19 16.23
C GLU A 256 18.60 24.13 15.86
N LEU A 257 19.37 23.24 16.49
CA LEU A 257 20.77 23.05 16.16
C LEU A 257 20.96 22.52 14.75
N ARG A 258 20.11 21.55 14.33
CA ARG A 258 20.12 21.02 12.96
C ARG A 258 19.82 22.11 11.94
N GLN A 259 18.82 22.93 12.20
CA GLN A 259 18.45 24.05 11.32
C GLN A 259 19.60 25.06 11.21
N LYS A 260 20.19 25.45 12.34
CA LYS A 260 21.36 26.36 12.38
C LYS A 260 22.54 25.81 11.60
N VAL A 261 22.78 24.50 11.66
CA VAL A 261 23.88 23.88 10.92
C VAL A 261 23.56 23.85 9.43
N LYS A 262 22.31 23.50 9.04
CA LYS A 262 21.86 23.54 7.64
C LYS A 262 22.04 24.94 7.03
N GLU A 263 21.61 25.96 7.71
CA GLU A 263 21.77 27.35 7.26
C GLU A 263 23.24 27.75 7.13
N LYS A 264 24.05 27.44 8.15
CA LYS A 264 25.47 27.79 8.16
C LYS A 264 26.27 27.10 7.06
N PHE A 265 25.95 25.90 6.71
CA PHE A 265 26.68 25.06 5.76
C PHE A 265 25.89 24.75 4.46
N ALA A 266 24.88 25.57 4.12
CA ALA A 266 24.02 25.35 2.97
C ALA A 266 24.79 25.12 1.67
N ASP A 267 25.81 25.94 1.40
CA ASP A 267 26.63 25.82 0.18
C ASP A 267 27.42 24.50 0.12
N LEU A 268 27.89 24.02 1.28
CA LEU A 268 28.61 22.75 1.37
C LEU A 268 27.66 21.58 1.20
N LEU A 269 26.51 21.61 1.87
CA LEU A 269 25.49 20.56 1.81
C LEU A 269 24.94 20.43 0.38
N GLY A 270 24.71 21.55 -0.31
CA GLY A 270 24.32 21.53 -1.74
C GLY A 270 25.34 20.87 -2.65
N LYS A 271 26.65 21.08 -2.39
CA LYS A 271 27.72 20.46 -3.19
C LYS A 271 27.82 18.93 -3.02
N ILE A 272 27.43 18.39 -1.86
CA ILE A 272 27.49 16.96 -1.56
C ILE A 272 26.14 16.24 -1.69
N GLY A 273 25.10 16.95 -2.19
CA GLY A 273 23.77 16.37 -2.42
C GLY A 273 22.98 16.03 -1.14
N CYS A 274 23.32 16.68 -0.02
CA CYS A 274 22.67 16.49 1.28
C CYS A 274 21.79 17.71 1.67
N ALA A 275 21.06 18.28 0.72
CA ALA A 275 20.19 19.43 0.96
C ALA A 275 18.80 19.03 1.43
#